data_37af7d58b59eb453beeadc586925296b
#
_entry.id   37af7d58b59eb453beeadc586925296b
#
_cell.length_a   1.000
_cell.length_b   1.000
_cell.length_c   1.000
_cell.angle_alpha   90.00
_cell.angle_beta   90.00
_cell.angle_gamma   90.00
#
_symmetry.space_group_name_H-M   'P 1'
#
loop_
_entity.id
_entity.type
_entity.pdbx_description
1 polymer ?
#
loop_
_entity_poly.entity_id
_entity_poly.type
_entity_poly.pdbx_seq_one_letter_code
_entity_poly.pdbx_strand_id
1 'polypeptide(L)'
;MTHNLPVTAYALLGLLTFGDELTGYELKQRADVTLRFYWVSPAMSQIYSELARLAGLGLVATVDDGGGTARYRITDEGRETVRTWMSETPAGFPVLKHPVALRLLMGHLTDPATTRAMLEEYVGDLAAARRDLAGVRESLRGRDAPGEAFHHPSLVADWGLSYFDSETRIARRTMRRMAEAASDGSDESSGSDGSGAGSGTEGDAPRP
;
A
#
# COMPACT_ATOMS: atom_id res chain seq x y z
N MET A 1 -24.81 15.84 15.88
CA MET A 1 -24.09 15.04 16.90
C MET A 1 -22.88 14.43 16.25
N THR A 2 -21.69 14.62 16.82
CA THR A 2 -20.44 14.06 16.25
C THR A 2 -20.39 12.57 16.58
N HIS A 3 -20.63 11.71 15.60
CA HIS A 3 -20.49 10.26 15.77
C HIS A 3 -18.99 9.91 15.72
N ASN A 4 -18.46 9.34 16.81
CA ASN A 4 -17.09 8.79 16.77
C ASN A 4 -17.15 7.40 16.11
N LEU A 5 -17.04 7.39 14.77
CA LEU A 5 -17.09 6.19 13.96
C LEU A 5 -15.67 5.66 13.67
N PRO A 6 -15.47 4.34 13.51
CA PRO A 6 -14.25 3.81 12.95
C PRO A 6 -14.02 4.34 11.51
N VAL A 7 -12.77 4.48 11.10
CA VAL A 7 -12.43 4.98 9.73
C VAL A 7 -13.05 4.13 8.63
N THR A 8 -13.19 2.82 8.85
CA THR A 8 -13.89 1.90 7.92
C THR A 8 -15.34 2.34 7.67
N ALA A 9 -16.06 2.82 8.68
CA ALA A 9 -17.42 3.32 8.51
C ALA A 9 -17.47 4.57 7.63
N TYR A 10 -16.56 5.53 7.86
CA TYR A 10 -16.43 6.70 6.98
C TYR A 10 -16.07 6.32 5.55
N ALA A 11 -15.20 5.31 5.36
CA ALA A 11 -14.88 4.79 4.04
C ALA A 11 -16.14 4.22 3.33
N LEU A 12 -16.96 3.42 4.02
CA LEU A 12 -18.19 2.88 3.44
C LEU A 12 -19.23 3.97 3.17
N LEU A 13 -19.43 4.92 4.09
CA LEU A 13 -20.26 6.10 3.84
C LEU A 13 -19.78 6.87 2.62
N GLY A 14 -18.47 7.10 2.51
CA GLY A 14 -17.86 7.78 1.37
C GLY A 14 -18.16 7.07 0.05
N LEU A 15 -18.06 5.73 0.00
CA LEU A 15 -18.40 4.96 -1.21
C LEU A 15 -19.88 5.07 -1.60
N LEU A 16 -20.79 5.28 -0.65
CA LEU A 16 -22.21 5.50 -0.89
C LEU A 16 -22.55 6.92 -1.33
N THR A 17 -21.61 7.88 -1.29
CA THR A 17 -21.87 9.28 -1.72
C THR A 17 -21.98 9.44 -3.23
N PHE A 18 -21.52 8.45 -4.01
CA PHE A 18 -21.55 8.50 -5.47
C PHE A 18 -22.94 8.27 -6.11
N GLY A 19 -23.99 8.28 -5.30
CA GLY A 19 -25.37 8.40 -5.75
C GLY A 19 -26.12 7.09 -5.98
N ASP A 20 -25.46 5.93 -5.88
CA ASP A 20 -26.07 4.64 -6.13
C ASP A 20 -26.68 4.02 -4.86
N GLU A 21 -27.74 3.25 -5.04
CA GLU A 21 -28.22 2.31 -4.05
C GLU A 21 -27.51 0.97 -4.28
N LEU A 22 -26.74 0.54 -3.29
CA LEU A 22 -25.88 -0.64 -3.41
C LEU A 22 -26.29 -1.73 -2.44
N THR A 23 -26.26 -2.97 -2.90
CA THR A 23 -26.24 -4.14 -2.01
C THR A 23 -24.91 -4.19 -1.23
N GLY A 24 -24.85 -4.94 -0.13
CA GLY A 24 -23.59 -5.16 0.58
C GLY A 24 -22.51 -5.80 -0.30
N TYR A 25 -22.90 -6.64 -1.25
CA TYR A 25 -22.00 -7.25 -2.22
C TYR A 25 -21.42 -6.23 -3.22
N GLU A 26 -22.28 -5.40 -3.80
CA GLU A 26 -21.85 -4.34 -4.73
C GLU A 26 -20.95 -3.31 -4.03
N LEU A 27 -21.26 -2.99 -2.76
CA LEU A 27 -20.40 -2.12 -1.95
C LEU A 27 -19.02 -2.75 -1.68
N LYS A 28 -18.96 -4.08 -1.45
CA LYS A 28 -17.70 -4.82 -1.36
C LYS A 28 -16.91 -4.76 -2.65
N GLN A 29 -17.55 -5.01 -3.79
CA GLN A 29 -16.90 -4.90 -5.10
C GLN A 29 -16.34 -3.49 -5.34
N ARG A 30 -17.12 -2.45 -4.99
CA ARG A 30 -16.67 -1.05 -5.08
C ARG A 30 -15.46 -0.78 -4.18
N ALA A 31 -15.47 -1.29 -2.94
CA ALA A 31 -14.34 -1.19 -2.02
C ALA A 31 -13.08 -1.89 -2.58
N ASP A 32 -13.24 -3.06 -3.19
CA ASP A 32 -12.13 -3.83 -3.76
C ASP A 32 -11.45 -3.12 -4.94
N VAL A 33 -12.19 -2.37 -5.74
CA VAL A 33 -11.61 -1.64 -6.88
C VAL A 33 -11.12 -0.24 -6.52
N THR A 34 -11.51 0.30 -5.36
CA THR A 34 -11.14 1.67 -4.96
C THR A 34 -10.19 1.71 -3.77
N LEU A 35 -10.52 1.04 -2.64
CA LEU A 35 -9.77 1.19 -1.39
C LEU A 35 -8.48 0.37 -1.36
N ARG A 36 -8.41 -0.76 -2.04
CA ARG A 36 -7.29 -1.73 -1.93
C ARG A 36 -5.90 -1.15 -2.21
N PHE A 37 -5.80 -0.06 -2.96
CA PHE A 37 -4.51 0.52 -3.38
C PHE A 37 -3.88 1.45 -2.33
N TYR A 38 -4.67 1.97 -1.39
CA TYR A 38 -4.21 2.94 -0.39
C TYR A 38 -4.85 2.76 0.98
N TRP A 39 -5.79 1.82 1.09
CA TRP A 39 -6.44 1.43 2.34
C TRP A 39 -6.71 -0.08 2.33
N VAL A 40 -7.24 -0.59 3.43
CA VAL A 40 -7.65 -2.00 3.51
C VAL A 40 -9.08 -2.14 2.99
N SER A 41 -9.31 -3.02 2.00
CA SER A 41 -10.67 -3.38 1.62
C SER A 41 -11.29 -4.24 2.73
N PRO A 42 -12.44 -3.83 3.32
CA PRO A 42 -13.06 -4.56 4.41
C PRO A 42 -13.52 -5.96 3.96
N ALA A 43 -13.47 -6.94 4.87
CA ALA A 43 -14.08 -8.25 4.62
C ALA A 43 -15.61 -8.13 4.51
N MET A 44 -16.25 -9.07 3.81
CA MET A 44 -17.70 -9.06 3.60
C MET A 44 -18.49 -8.98 4.92
N SER A 45 -18.07 -9.74 5.95
CA SER A 45 -18.69 -9.72 7.26
C SER A 45 -18.57 -8.35 7.96
N GLN A 46 -17.46 -7.65 7.77
CA GLN A 46 -17.27 -6.28 8.28
C GLN A 46 -18.20 -5.30 7.58
N ILE A 47 -18.39 -5.43 6.28
CA ILE A 47 -19.31 -4.57 5.51
C ILE A 47 -20.74 -4.70 6.05
N TYR A 48 -21.24 -5.93 6.21
CA TYR A 48 -22.60 -6.12 6.72
C TYR A 48 -22.77 -5.66 8.16
N SER A 49 -21.78 -5.90 9.03
CA SER A 49 -21.85 -5.41 10.43
C SER A 49 -21.82 -3.88 10.49
N GLU A 50 -21.01 -3.22 9.67
CA GLU A 50 -20.97 -1.77 9.60
C GLU A 50 -22.24 -1.19 8.98
N LEU A 51 -22.79 -1.78 7.92
CA LEU A 51 -24.06 -1.34 7.34
C LEU A 51 -25.22 -1.44 8.34
N ALA A 52 -25.31 -2.53 9.09
CA ALA A 52 -26.31 -2.67 10.14
C ALA A 52 -26.15 -1.59 11.23
N ARG A 53 -24.91 -1.30 11.65
CA ARG A 53 -24.62 -0.26 12.63
C ARG A 53 -24.96 1.14 12.09
N LEU A 54 -24.58 1.44 10.85
CA LEU A 54 -24.86 2.72 10.19
C LEU A 54 -26.36 2.94 9.97
N ALA A 55 -27.11 1.88 9.64
CA ALA A 55 -28.57 1.92 9.53
C ALA A 55 -29.20 2.19 10.90
N GLY A 56 -28.72 1.52 11.97
CA GLY A 56 -29.18 1.77 13.35
C GLY A 56 -28.91 3.19 13.85
N LEU A 57 -27.90 3.87 13.29
CA LEU A 57 -27.57 5.28 13.55
C LEU A 57 -28.31 6.27 12.64
N GLY A 58 -29.11 5.79 11.68
CA GLY A 58 -29.81 6.66 10.73
C GLY A 58 -28.91 7.26 9.62
N LEU A 59 -27.63 6.85 9.54
CA LEU A 59 -26.66 7.38 8.56
C LEU A 59 -26.79 6.72 7.18
N VAL A 60 -27.41 5.54 7.15
CA VAL A 60 -27.70 4.77 5.94
C VAL A 60 -29.18 4.33 6.01
N ALA A 61 -29.90 4.49 4.91
CA ALA A 61 -31.24 3.96 4.75
C ALA A 61 -31.17 2.60 4.03
N THR A 62 -31.97 1.65 4.49
CA THR A 62 -32.21 0.40 3.79
C THR A 62 -33.37 0.60 2.82
N VAL A 63 -33.19 0.24 1.56
CA VAL A 63 -34.20 0.28 0.52
C VAL A 63 -34.53 -1.17 0.15
N ASP A 64 -35.81 -1.54 0.29
CA ASP A 64 -36.29 -2.84 -0.17
C ASP A 64 -36.90 -2.67 -1.56
N ASP A 65 -36.30 -3.31 -2.56
CA ASP A 65 -36.78 -3.29 -3.94
C ASP A 65 -37.77 -4.43 -4.27
N GLY A 66 -38.20 -5.18 -3.22
CA GLY A 66 -39.07 -6.35 -3.38
C GLY A 66 -38.37 -7.59 -3.93
N GLY A 67 -37.06 -7.52 -4.21
CA GLY A 67 -36.27 -8.62 -4.74
C GLY A 67 -35.54 -9.47 -3.68
N GLY A 68 -35.80 -9.22 -2.38
CA GLY A 68 -35.26 -10.00 -1.26
C GLY A 68 -33.82 -9.67 -0.89
N THR A 69 -33.13 -8.75 -1.58
CA THR A 69 -31.77 -8.31 -1.24
C THR A 69 -31.79 -6.84 -0.82
N ALA A 70 -31.43 -6.54 0.43
CA ALA A 70 -31.40 -5.18 0.94
C ALA A 70 -30.38 -4.32 0.16
N ARG A 71 -30.83 -3.15 -0.29
CA ARG A 71 -30.00 -2.09 -0.85
C ARG A 71 -29.80 -0.98 0.18
N TYR A 72 -28.71 -0.30 0.11
CA TYR A 72 -28.30 0.71 1.07
C TYR A 72 -28.00 2.02 0.36
N ARG A 73 -28.48 3.10 0.94
CA ARG A 73 -28.26 4.48 0.47
C ARG A 73 -27.85 5.35 1.63
N ILE A 74 -26.86 6.23 1.40
CA ILE A 74 -26.48 7.24 2.40
C ILE A 74 -27.61 8.25 2.61
N THR A 75 -27.90 8.58 3.87
CA THR A 75 -28.85 9.64 4.23
C THR A 75 -28.20 11.02 4.21
N ASP A 76 -28.98 12.08 4.32
CA ASP A 76 -28.45 13.45 4.45
C ASP A 76 -27.64 13.60 5.73
N GLU A 77 -28.06 12.96 6.84
CA GLU A 77 -27.29 12.92 8.09
C GLU A 77 -25.97 12.16 7.92
N GLY A 78 -25.98 11.06 7.15
CA GLY A 78 -24.76 10.33 6.78
C GLY A 78 -23.78 11.19 5.97
N ARG A 79 -24.31 11.96 5.01
CA ARG A 79 -23.48 12.90 4.21
C ARG A 79 -22.89 14.01 5.08
N GLU A 80 -23.66 14.57 5.99
CA GLU A 80 -23.19 15.61 6.91
C GLU A 80 -22.15 15.06 7.89
N THR A 81 -22.35 13.84 8.38
CA THR A 81 -21.37 13.14 9.23
C THR A 81 -20.02 12.96 8.51
N VAL A 82 -20.01 12.61 7.23
CA VAL A 82 -18.77 12.54 6.43
C VAL A 82 -18.14 13.91 6.25
N ARG A 83 -18.93 14.95 5.94
CA ARG A 83 -18.40 16.33 5.79
C ARG A 83 -17.73 16.81 7.06
N THR A 84 -18.40 16.65 8.19
CA THR A 84 -17.86 17.03 9.51
C THR A 84 -16.56 16.30 9.80
N TRP A 85 -16.51 14.98 9.58
CA TRP A 85 -15.29 14.21 9.76
C TRP A 85 -14.15 14.72 8.88
N MET A 86 -14.41 15.01 7.61
CA MET A 86 -13.40 15.51 6.68
C MET A 86 -12.88 16.90 7.05
N SER A 87 -13.73 17.77 7.61
CA SER A 87 -13.36 19.16 7.94
C SER A 87 -12.75 19.33 9.34
N GLU A 88 -13.16 18.52 10.30
CA GLU A 88 -12.81 18.70 11.71
C GLU A 88 -11.78 17.68 12.22
N THR A 89 -11.63 16.53 11.54
CA THR A 89 -10.69 15.49 11.98
C THR A 89 -9.36 15.62 11.24
N PRO A 90 -8.24 15.79 11.95
CA PRO A 90 -6.93 15.80 11.30
C PRO A 90 -6.68 14.49 10.54
N ALA A 91 -6.20 14.57 9.30
CA ALA A 91 -5.90 13.40 8.49
C ALA A 91 -4.83 12.48 9.12
N GLY A 92 -3.97 13.04 9.96
CA GLY A 92 -2.88 12.35 10.60
C GLY A 92 -1.72 12.05 9.64
N PHE A 93 -0.67 11.45 10.17
CA PHE A 93 0.46 10.98 9.38
C PHE A 93 0.33 9.47 9.14
N PRO A 94 0.48 8.97 7.91
CA PRO A 94 0.36 7.56 7.62
C PRO A 94 1.49 6.76 8.28
N VAL A 95 1.16 5.70 9.00
CA VAL A 95 2.14 4.75 9.55
C VAL A 95 2.52 3.77 8.44
N LEU A 96 3.81 3.79 8.06
CA LEU A 96 4.34 2.88 7.04
C LEU A 96 4.52 1.47 7.63
N LYS A 97 3.61 0.57 7.29
CA LYS A 97 3.74 -0.87 7.56
C LYS A 97 4.20 -1.57 6.27
N HIS A 98 5.50 -1.56 6.02
CA HIS A 98 6.08 -2.03 4.76
C HIS A 98 6.80 -3.38 4.97
N PRO A 99 6.21 -4.53 4.55
CA PRO A 99 6.76 -5.86 4.81
C PRO A 99 8.15 -6.07 4.18
N VAL A 100 8.36 -5.53 2.98
CA VAL A 100 9.64 -5.66 2.25
C VAL A 100 10.74 -4.85 2.96
N ALA A 101 10.46 -3.61 3.37
CA ALA A 101 11.41 -2.79 4.13
C ALA A 101 11.77 -3.43 5.49
N LEU A 102 10.78 -4.04 6.17
CA LEU A 102 11.03 -4.78 7.41
C LEU A 102 11.97 -5.98 7.19
N ARG A 103 11.77 -6.76 6.11
CA ARG A 103 12.65 -7.90 5.78
C ARG A 103 14.04 -7.42 5.35
N LEU A 104 14.10 -6.33 4.58
CA LEU A 104 15.37 -5.72 4.17
C LEU A 104 16.20 -5.24 5.36
N LEU A 105 15.57 -4.70 6.42
CA LEU A 105 16.23 -4.32 7.67
C LEU A 105 17.00 -5.50 8.29
N MET A 106 16.48 -6.73 8.12
CA MET A 106 17.06 -7.97 8.64
C MET A 106 17.83 -8.76 7.57
N GLY A 107 18.12 -8.16 6.42
CA GLY A 107 18.74 -8.82 5.27
C GLY A 107 20.11 -9.44 5.54
N HIS A 108 20.82 -9.00 6.59
CA HIS A 108 22.08 -9.60 7.04
C HIS A 108 21.94 -11.03 7.58
N LEU A 109 20.71 -11.50 7.83
CA LEU A 109 20.42 -12.86 8.29
C LEU A 109 20.23 -13.86 7.13
N THR A 110 20.22 -13.39 5.90
CA THR A 110 20.05 -14.22 4.70
C THR A 110 21.16 -13.91 3.67
N ASP A 111 21.28 -14.78 2.66
CA ASP A 111 22.19 -14.52 1.56
C ASP A 111 21.69 -13.36 0.65
N PRO A 112 22.59 -12.66 -0.04
CA PRO A 112 22.23 -11.54 -0.90
C PRO A 112 21.30 -11.91 -2.06
N ALA A 113 21.36 -13.16 -2.56
CA ALA A 113 20.54 -13.62 -3.67
C ALA A 113 19.07 -13.76 -3.23
N THR A 114 18.82 -14.28 -2.02
CA THR A 114 17.48 -14.34 -1.41
C THR A 114 16.87 -12.94 -1.25
N THR A 115 17.65 -11.99 -0.74
CA THR A 115 17.18 -10.60 -0.57
C THR A 115 16.88 -9.96 -1.93
N ARG A 116 17.70 -10.22 -2.94
CA ARG A 116 17.49 -9.75 -4.31
C ARG A 116 16.22 -10.33 -4.92
N ALA A 117 16.01 -11.64 -4.81
CA ALA A 117 14.82 -12.32 -5.32
C ALA A 117 13.53 -11.74 -4.72
N MET A 118 13.51 -11.46 -3.40
CA MET A 118 12.40 -10.79 -2.71
C MET A 118 12.10 -9.41 -3.32
N LEU A 119 13.14 -8.63 -3.63
CA LEU A 119 12.96 -7.29 -4.24
C LEU A 119 12.49 -7.38 -5.69
N GLU A 120 12.93 -8.39 -6.46
CA GLU A 120 12.48 -8.65 -7.83
C GLU A 120 11.00 -9.06 -7.86
N GLU A 121 10.57 -9.94 -6.96
CA GLU A 121 9.16 -10.31 -6.77
C GLU A 121 8.31 -9.08 -6.44
N TYR A 122 8.77 -8.27 -5.49
CA TYR A 122 8.07 -7.03 -5.12
C TYR A 122 7.93 -6.06 -6.29
N VAL A 123 8.95 -5.90 -7.14
CA VAL A 123 8.86 -5.08 -8.36
C VAL A 123 7.80 -5.65 -9.32
N GLY A 124 7.68 -6.97 -9.41
CA GLY A 124 6.63 -7.63 -10.19
C GLY A 124 5.22 -7.32 -9.66
N ASP A 125 5.04 -7.39 -8.35
CA ASP A 125 3.77 -7.08 -7.68
C ASP A 125 3.37 -5.61 -7.87
N LEU A 126 4.34 -4.68 -7.72
CA LEU A 126 4.13 -3.26 -7.97
C LEU A 126 3.69 -2.99 -9.42
N ALA A 127 4.31 -3.68 -10.38
CA ALA A 127 3.94 -3.54 -11.79
C ALA A 127 2.52 -4.06 -12.07
N ALA A 128 2.09 -5.13 -11.41
CA ALA A 128 0.72 -5.65 -11.50
C ALA A 128 -0.28 -4.67 -10.89
N ALA A 129 -0.05 -4.24 -9.65
CA ALA A 129 -0.92 -3.28 -8.96
C ALA A 129 -1.04 -1.94 -9.72
N ARG A 130 0.07 -1.48 -10.31
CA ARG A 130 0.09 -0.28 -11.15
C ARG A 130 -0.78 -0.42 -12.40
N ARG A 131 -0.72 -1.58 -13.08
CA ARG A 131 -1.59 -1.83 -14.26
C ARG A 131 -3.06 -1.83 -13.89
N ASP A 132 -3.41 -2.48 -12.78
CA ASP A 132 -4.79 -2.51 -12.29
C ASP A 132 -5.31 -1.09 -11.98
N LEU A 133 -4.50 -0.30 -11.25
CA LEU A 133 -4.88 1.08 -10.91
C LEU A 133 -4.96 1.97 -12.15
N ALA A 134 -4.09 1.77 -13.15
CA ALA A 134 -4.16 2.48 -14.42
C ALA A 134 -5.47 2.17 -15.16
N GLY A 135 -5.95 0.94 -15.11
CA GLY A 135 -7.28 0.56 -15.64
C GLY A 135 -8.42 1.28 -14.91
N VAL A 136 -8.34 1.37 -13.57
CA VAL A 136 -9.31 2.16 -12.78
C VAL A 136 -9.25 3.63 -13.19
N ARG A 137 -8.05 4.23 -13.26
CA ARG A 137 -7.87 5.64 -13.70
C ARG A 137 -8.47 5.90 -15.08
N GLU A 138 -8.25 4.99 -16.02
CA GLU A 138 -8.81 5.10 -17.36
C GLU A 138 -10.34 5.05 -17.37
N SER A 139 -10.96 4.21 -16.52
CA SER A 139 -12.43 4.10 -16.41
C SER A 139 -13.11 5.38 -15.90
N LEU A 140 -12.36 6.29 -15.28
CA LEU A 140 -12.85 7.57 -14.79
C LEU A 140 -12.78 8.68 -15.85
N ARG A 141 -12.07 8.46 -16.95
CA ARG A 141 -11.86 9.44 -18.01
C ARG A 141 -13.20 9.95 -18.58
N GLY A 142 -13.28 11.26 -18.78
CA GLY A 142 -14.47 11.94 -19.29
C GLY A 142 -15.57 12.21 -18.24
N ARG A 143 -15.35 11.79 -16.97
CA ARG A 143 -16.24 12.07 -15.83
C ARG A 143 -15.46 12.66 -14.65
N ASP A 144 -14.24 13.09 -14.88
CA ASP A 144 -13.24 13.51 -13.89
C ASP A 144 -12.88 14.99 -13.99
N ALA A 145 -13.72 15.81 -14.66
CA ALA A 145 -13.55 17.24 -14.72
C ALA A 145 -13.74 17.89 -13.33
N PRO A 146 -13.12 19.06 -13.07
CA PRO A 146 -13.34 19.81 -11.85
C PRO A 146 -14.83 20.04 -11.56
N GLY A 147 -15.28 19.68 -10.36
CA GLY A 147 -16.68 19.74 -9.94
C GLY A 147 -17.50 18.47 -10.21
N GLU A 148 -16.99 17.51 -10.97
CA GLU A 148 -17.63 16.23 -11.15
C GLU A 148 -17.33 15.25 -9.98
N ALA A 149 -18.21 14.26 -9.79
CA ALA A 149 -18.11 13.30 -8.68
C ALA A 149 -16.80 12.50 -8.71
N PHE A 150 -16.25 12.23 -9.89
CA PHE A 150 -15.04 11.42 -10.04
C PHE A 150 -13.76 12.25 -10.17
N HIS A 151 -13.83 13.58 -10.00
CA HIS A 151 -12.63 14.43 -10.01
C HIS A 151 -11.62 14.02 -8.91
N HIS A 152 -12.05 13.97 -7.65
CA HIS A 152 -11.16 13.58 -6.56
C HIS A 152 -10.72 12.10 -6.63
N PRO A 153 -11.57 11.12 -6.95
CA PRO A 153 -11.13 9.76 -7.24
C PRO A 153 -10.02 9.67 -8.30
N SER A 154 -10.07 10.49 -9.35
CA SER A 154 -9.00 10.51 -10.37
C SER A 154 -7.68 11.02 -9.81
N LEU A 155 -7.69 12.07 -8.99
CA LEU A 155 -6.49 12.58 -8.32
C LEU A 155 -5.87 11.54 -7.38
N VAL A 156 -6.69 10.77 -6.66
CA VAL A 156 -6.22 9.69 -5.79
C VAL A 156 -5.60 8.56 -6.61
N ALA A 157 -6.18 8.21 -7.76
CA ALA A 157 -5.61 7.23 -8.67
C ALA A 157 -4.25 7.68 -9.22
N ASP A 158 -4.12 8.94 -9.63
CA ASP A 158 -2.85 9.53 -10.09
C ASP A 158 -1.78 9.56 -8.99
N TRP A 159 -2.18 9.83 -7.74
CA TRP A 159 -1.29 9.69 -6.58
C TRP A 159 -0.82 8.25 -6.39
N GLY A 160 -1.73 7.28 -6.42
CA GLY A 160 -1.38 5.85 -6.29
C GLY A 160 -0.43 5.38 -7.40
N LEU A 161 -0.64 5.79 -8.65
CA LEU A 161 0.27 5.50 -9.76
C LEU A 161 1.67 6.06 -9.50
N SER A 162 1.76 7.31 -9.03
CA SER A 162 3.03 7.96 -8.66
C SER A 162 3.72 7.25 -7.48
N TYR A 163 2.95 6.74 -6.52
CA TYR A 163 3.45 5.94 -5.41
C TYR A 163 4.09 4.63 -5.92
N PHE A 164 3.41 3.85 -6.77
CA PHE A 164 3.96 2.62 -7.33
C PHE A 164 5.21 2.84 -8.18
N ASP A 165 5.27 3.93 -8.95
CA ASP A 165 6.47 4.32 -9.71
C ASP A 165 7.63 4.65 -8.77
N SER A 166 7.37 5.32 -7.65
CA SER A 166 8.38 5.65 -6.65
C SER A 166 8.90 4.41 -5.93
N GLU A 167 8.02 3.52 -5.49
CA GLU A 167 8.39 2.25 -4.85
C GLU A 167 9.23 1.36 -5.78
N THR A 168 8.84 1.24 -7.05
CA THR A 168 9.61 0.52 -8.06
C THR A 168 11.02 1.09 -8.21
N ARG A 169 11.15 2.41 -8.22
CA ARG A 169 12.45 3.10 -8.33
C ARG A 169 13.30 2.85 -7.09
N ILE A 170 12.71 2.89 -5.89
CA ILE A 170 13.38 2.61 -4.62
C ILE A 170 13.90 1.17 -4.61
N ALA A 171 13.05 0.18 -4.90
CA ALA A 171 13.43 -1.23 -4.92
C ALA A 171 14.58 -1.50 -5.91
N ARG A 172 14.50 -0.99 -7.13
CA ARG A 172 15.56 -1.12 -8.14
C ARG A 172 16.86 -0.45 -7.72
N ARG A 173 16.79 0.73 -7.12
CA ARG A 173 17.97 1.43 -6.58
C ARG A 173 18.63 0.62 -5.45
N THR A 174 17.84 0.03 -4.58
CA THR A 174 18.34 -0.82 -3.49
C THR A 174 19.07 -2.04 -4.05
N MET A 175 18.50 -2.74 -5.04
CA MET A 175 19.17 -3.87 -5.71
C MET A 175 20.49 -3.48 -6.34
N ARG A 176 20.58 -2.33 -7.02
CA ARG A 176 21.85 -1.84 -7.58
C ARG A 176 22.90 -1.60 -6.51
N ARG A 177 22.55 -0.93 -5.41
CA ARG A 177 23.48 -0.70 -4.30
C ARG A 177 23.97 -1.98 -3.65
N MET A 178 23.12 -3.01 -3.55
CA MET A 178 23.53 -4.33 -3.07
C MET A 178 24.52 -5.00 -4.03
N ALA A 179 24.35 -4.86 -5.35
CA ALA A 179 25.26 -5.42 -6.33
C ALA A 179 26.62 -4.71 -6.33
N GLU A 180 26.64 -3.38 -6.23
CA GLU A 180 27.85 -2.56 -6.10
C GLU A 180 28.66 -2.98 -4.88
N ALA A 181 28.04 -3.08 -3.71
CA ALA A 181 28.71 -3.50 -2.48
C ALA A 181 29.28 -4.93 -2.53
N ALA A 182 28.63 -5.83 -3.27
CA ALA A 182 29.14 -7.19 -3.49
C ALA A 182 30.37 -7.21 -4.41
N SER A 183 30.46 -6.30 -5.38
CA SER A 183 31.61 -6.17 -6.28
C SER A 183 32.84 -5.61 -5.53
N ASP A 184 32.66 -4.58 -4.73
CA ASP A 184 33.73 -3.95 -3.96
C ASP A 184 34.35 -4.92 -2.93
N GLY A 185 33.54 -5.75 -2.27
CA GLY A 185 34.00 -6.76 -1.32
C GLY A 185 34.75 -7.94 -1.96
N SER A 186 34.54 -8.22 -3.25
CA SER A 186 35.28 -9.26 -3.98
C SER A 186 36.66 -8.81 -4.44
N ASP A 187 36.87 -7.53 -4.70
CA ASP A 187 38.19 -6.98 -5.11
C ASP A 187 39.17 -6.86 -3.95
N GLU A 188 38.69 -6.61 -2.72
CA GLU A 188 39.54 -6.56 -1.52
C GLU A 188 40.03 -7.94 -1.08
N SER A 189 39.30 -9.01 -1.35
CA SER A 189 39.67 -10.39 -0.98
C SER A 189 40.71 -11.01 -1.91
N SER A 190 40.89 -10.49 -3.13
CA SER A 190 41.84 -10.99 -4.11
C SER A 190 43.23 -10.34 -4.06
N GLY A 191 43.40 -9.31 -3.22
CA GLY A 191 44.65 -8.55 -3.09
C GLY A 191 45.63 -8.99 -1.99
N SER A 192 45.29 -9.97 -1.11
CA SER A 192 46.09 -10.30 0.09
C SER A 192 46.95 -11.55 0.00
N ASP A 193 47.04 -12.23 -1.15
CA ASP A 193 47.87 -13.44 -1.31
C ASP A 193 49.10 -13.15 -2.22
N GLY A 194 50.04 -12.34 -1.74
CA GLY A 194 51.27 -12.08 -2.48
C GLY A 194 52.36 -11.29 -1.75
N SER A 195 52.85 -11.76 -0.58
CA SER A 195 54.22 -11.45 -0.20
C SER A 195 54.62 -12.22 1.06
N GLY A 196 55.41 -13.24 0.89
CA GLY A 196 55.99 -13.98 2.03
C GLY A 196 56.88 -15.13 1.55
N ALA A 197 57.85 -14.86 0.70
CA ALA A 197 58.94 -15.81 0.51
C ALA A 197 60.28 -15.08 0.42
N GLY A 198 61.17 -15.48 1.28
CA GLY A 198 62.61 -15.20 1.05
C GLY A 198 63.37 -14.73 2.24
N SER A 199 64.08 -15.57 2.72
CA SER A 199 65.50 -15.85 2.82
C SER A 199 66.02 -15.87 4.26
N GLY A 200 66.52 -17.06 4.57
CA GLY A 200 67.31 -17.33 5.74
C GLY A 200 68.67 -16.73 5.69
N THR A 201 69.30 -16.66 6.85
CA THR A 201 70.76 -16.88 7.02
C THR A 201 71.04 -17.28 8.46
N GLU A 202 71.87 -18.33 8.53
CA GLU A 202 72.52 -18.90 9.69
C GLU A 202 73.36 -17.86 10.48
N GLY A 203 73.62 -18.18 11.76
CA GLY A 203 74.70 -17.57 12.52
C GLY A 203 74.60 -17.79 14.03
N ASP A 204 75.06 -18.90 14.46
CA ASP A 204 76.06 -19.15 15.51
C ASP A 204 75.75 -18.73 16.97
N ALA A 205 75.80 -19.72 17.83
CA ALA A 205 75.94 -19.58 19.30
C ALA A 205 77.35 -19.26 19.69
N PRO A 206 77.73 -18.80 20.97
CA PRO A 206 77.76 -19.72 22.08
C PRO A 206 77.31 -19.12 23.46
N ARG A 207 77.12 -20.05 24.35
CA ARG A 207 77.01 -19.89 25.82
C ARG A 207 78.33 -19.37 26.44
N PRO A 208 78.34 -18.92 27.76
CA PRO A 208 77.90 -19.76 28.88
C PRO A 208 76.71 -19.19 29.66
#